data_d8e904aaa218496c42a63fafc7821db5
#
_entry.id   d8e904aaa218496c42a63fafc7821db5
#
_cell.length_a   1.000
_cell.length_b   1.000
_cell.length_c   1.000
_cell.angle_alpha   90.00
_cell.angle_beta   90.00
_cell.angle_gamma   90.00
#
_symmetry.space_group_name_H-M   'P 1'
#
loop_
_entity.id
_entity.type
_entity.pdbx_description
1 polymer ?
#
loop_
_entity_poly.entity_id
_entity_poly.type
_entity_poly.pdbx_seq_one_letter_code
_entity_poly.pdbx_strand_id
1 'polypeptide(L)'
;MKLKYNILAIVAAIALGSCSSSKKVGEAVDLNGEWNIVEVGGTAIDTTKTEFSPTLGFETAKNSVFGCAGCNSINGIARVNAAKQTISFKEIGTTLMLCAHMEYEQQILQALESVKAYKSAGEGRVQLTNGSGKAMLTLQTQ
;
A
#
# COMPACT_ATOMS: atom_id res chain seq x y z
N MET A 1 -47.60 -52.53 -39.73
CA MET A 1 -47.55 -51.73 -38.49
C MET A 1 -46.11 -51.44 -38.14
N LYS A 2 -45.73 -50.23 -38.28
CA LYS A 2 -44.32 -49.83 -38.00
C LYS A 2 -44.24 -49.05 -36.73
N LEU A 3 -43.59 -49.65 -35.74
CA LEU A 3 -43.33 -49.04 -34.46
C LEU A 3 -42.14 -48.09 -34.59
N LYS A 4 -42.39 -46.80 -34.45
CA LYS A 4 -41.33 -45.76 -34.48
C LYS A 4 -40.82 -45.53 -33.07
N TYR A 5 -39.62 -45.95 -32.80
CA TYR A 5 -38.90 -45.61 -31.58
C TYR A 5 -38.38 -44.19 -31.67
N ASN A 6 -38.92 -43.30 -30.89
CA ASN A 6 -38.33 -41.98 -30.67
C ASN A 6 -37.22 -42.10 -29.65
N ILE A 7 -35.99 -41.97 -30.13
CA ILE A 7 -34.83 -41.87 -29.25
C ILE A 7 -34.75 -40.42 -28.78
N LEU A 8 -35.08 -40.23 -27.52
CA LEU A 8 -34.93 -38.94 -26.84
C LEU A 8 -33.46 -38.78 -26.49
N ALA A 9 -32.73 -37.96 -27.26
CA ALA A 9 -31.37 -37.61 -26.93
C ALA A 9 -31.38 -36.60 -25.80
N ILE A 10 -30.94 -37.02 -24.65
CA ILE A 10 -30.70 -36.14 -23.48
C ILE A 10 -29.34 -35.50 -23.72
N VAL A 11 -29.33 -34.23 -24.10
CA VAL A 11 -28.16 -33.43 -24.14
C VAL A 11 -27.86 -32.95 -22.71
N ALA A 12 -26.87 -33.55 -22.06
CA ALA A 12 -26.34 -33.08 -20.80
C ALA A 12 -25.52 -31.84 -21.07
N ALA A 13 -26.04 -30.66 -20.75
CA ALA A 13 -25.30 -29.43 -20.76
C ALA A 13 -24.34 -29.40 -19.56
N ILE A 14 -23.08 -29.65 -19.84
CA ILE A 14 -22.00 -29.45 -18.87
C ILE A 14 -21.78 -27.94 -18.77
N ALA A 15 -22.31 -27.32 -17.74
CA ALA A 15 -21.96 -25.94 -17.38
C ALA A 15 -20.53 -25.92 -16.84
N LEU A 16 -19.58 -25.57 -17.72
CA LEU A 16 -18.22 -25.21 -17.31
C LEU A 16 -18.32 -23.89 -16.55
N GLY A 17 -18.32 -23.99 -15.22
CA GLY A 17 -18.14 -22.87 -14.34
C GLY A 17 -16.78 -22.23 -14.60
N SER A 18 -16.76 -21.22 -15.45
CA SER A 18 -15.61 -20.34 -15.63
C SER A 18 -15.41 -19.58 -14.34
N CYS A 19 -14.47 -20.03 -13.50
CA CYS A 19 -13.92 -19.19 -12.45
C CYS A 19 -13.14 -18.07 -13.12
N SER A 20 -13.81 -16.98 -13.44
CA SER A 20 -13.19 -15.71 -13.73
C SER A 20 -12.45 -15.26 -12.49
N SER A 21 -11.15 -15.54 -12.40
CA SER A 21 -10.26 -14.78 -11.54
C SER A 21 -10.20 -13.36 -12.11
N SER A 22 -11.17 -12.54 -11.72
CA SER A 22 -11.10 -11.10 -11.93
C SER A 22 -9.86 -10.62 -11.19
N LYS A 23 -8.75 -10.39 -11.90
CA LYS A 23 -7.69 -9.50 -11.42
C LYS A 23 -8.42 -8.19 -11.14
N LYS A 24 -8.68 -7.88 -9.89
CA LYS A 24 -9.11 -6.55 -9.47
C LYS A 24 -8.03 -5.60 -9.96
N VAL A 25 -8.31 -4.91 -11.05
CA VAL A 25 -7.56 -3.71 -11.46
C VAL A 25 -7.60 -2.80 -10.24
N GLY A 26 -6.42 -2.42 -9.74
CA GLY A 26 -6.22 -1.86 -8.42
C GLY A 26 -7.29 -0.86 -8.04
N GLU A 27 -8.02 -1.20 -6.99
CA GLU A 27 -8.97 -0.30 -6.35
C GLU A 27 -8.21 0.98 -5.99
N ALA A 28 -8.75 2.14 -6.39
CA ALA A 28 -8.14 3.43 -6.08
C ALA A 28 -8.03 3.55 -4.56
N VAL A 29 -6.81 3.65 -4.06
CA VAL A 29 -6.55 3.76 -2.64
C VAL A 29 -6.68 5.22 -2.23
N ASP A 30 -7.52 5.50 -1.25
CA ASP A 30 -7.48 6.78 -0.54
C ASP A 30 -6.38 6.70 0.52
N LEU A 31 -5.36 7.54 0.38
CA LEU A 31 -4.27 7.63 1.36
C LEU A 31 -4.63 8.47 2.59
N ASN A 32 -5.76 9.18 2.56
CA ASN A 32 -6.13 10.10 3.64
C ASN A 32 -6.25 9.36 4.97
N GLY A 33 -5.75 9.94 6.06
CA GLY A 33 -5.75 9.34 7.38
C GLY A 33 -4.37 8.85 7.84
N GLU A 34 -4.35 8.05 8.90
CA GLU A 34 -3.13 7.56 9.54
C GLU A 34 -2.88 6.08 9.24
N TRP A 35 -1.61 5.76 9.05
CA TRP A 35 -1.11 4.44 8.66
C TRP A 35 0.08 4.04 9.52
N ASN A 36 0.14 2.77 9.90
CA ASN A 36 1.36 2.19 10.46
C ASN A 36 2.34 1.87 9.34
N ILE A 37 3.61 2.22 9.49
CA ILE A 37 4.67 1.73 8.60
C ILE A 37 5.08 0.35 9.10
N VAL A 38 4.80 -0.69 8.33
CA VAL A 38 5.05 -2.08 8.75
C VAL A 38 6.28 -2.71 8.06
N GLU A 39 6.69 -2.15 6.93
CA GLU A 39 7.90 -2.61 6.22
C GLU A 39 8.65 -1.41 5.62
N VAL A 40 9.97 -1.52 5.58
CA VAL A 40 10.88 -0.62 4.86
C VAL A 40 11.80 -1.43 3.97
N GLY A 41 11.87 -1.06 2.69
CA GLY A 41 12.68 -1.78 1.69
C GLY A 41 12.28 -3.25 1.48
N GLY A 42 11.03 -3.63 1.81
CA GLY A 42 10.53 -5.00 1.74
C GLY A 42 10.85 -5.85 2.96
N THR A 43 11.41 -5.26 4.02
CA THR A 43 11.72 -5.93 5.29
C THR A 43 10.78 -5.43 6.38
N ALA A 44 10.18 -6.34 7.14
CA ALA A 44 9.31 -5.99 8.26
C ALA A 44 10.07 -5.21 9.34
N ILE A 45 9.42 -4.19 9.87
CA ILE A 45 9.99 -3.39 10.95
C ILE A 45 9.88 -4.16 12.27
N ASP A 46 11.00 -4.31 12.95
CA ASP A 46 11.06 -4.82 14.31
C ASP A 46 10.81 -3.66 15.29
N THR A 47 9.59 -3.59 15.82
CA THR A 47 9.17 -2.50 16.71
C THR A 47 9.87 -2.53 18.07
N THR A 48 10.60 -3.60 18.41
CA THR A 48 11.46 -3.62 19.61
C THR A 48 12.72 -2.77 19.45
N LYS A 49 13.02 -2.37 18.20
CA LYS A 49 14.14 -1.50 17.81
C LYS A 49 13.69 -0.11 17.38
N THR A 50 12.55 0.35 17.86
CA THR A 50 12.05 1.71 17.69
C THR A 50 11.57 2.25 19.02
N GLU A 51 11.73 3.55 19.25
CA GLU A 51 11.23 4.20 20.46
C GLU A 51 9.70 4.34 20.43
N PHE A 52 9.17 4.66 19.24
CA PHE A 52 7.75 4.76 18.97
C PHE A 52 7.39 3.95 17.73
N SER A 53 6.16 3.51 17.64
CA SER A 53 5.67 2.83 16.41
C SER A 53 5.77 3.77 15.20
N PRO A 54 6.42 3.36 14.11
CA PRO A 54 6.52 4.19 12.92
C PRO A 54 5.15 4.37 12.25
N THR A 55 4.80 5.62 11.94
CA THR A 55 3.53 5.99 11.32
C THR A 55 3.71 7.04 10.24
N LEU A 56 2.79 7.07 9.28
CA LEU A 56 2.58 8.18 8.35
C LEU A 56 1.10 8.53 8.29
N GLY A 57 0.80 9.81 8.40
CA GLY A 57 -0.53 10.36 8.19
C GLY A 57 -0.56 11.30 7.00
N PHE A 58 -1.67 11.33 6.29
CA PHE A 58 -1.88 12.18 5.12
C PHE A 58 -3.15 12.99 5.27
N GLU A 59 -3.04 14.29 5.05
CA GLU A 59 -4.16 15.19 4.79
C GLU A 59 -4.07 15.65 3.33
N THR A 60 -4.61 14.86 2.43
CA THR A 60 -4.42 15.07 0.97
C THR A 60 -4.98 16.39 0.49
N ALA A 61 -6.08 16.88 1.08
CA ALA A 61 -6.66 18.17 0.76
C ALA A 61 -5.73 19.36 1.10
N LYS A 62 -4.82 19.18 2.07
CA LYS A 62 -3.84 20.18 2.48
C LYS A 62 -2.45 19.95 1.91
N ASN A 63 -2.26 18.88 1.14
CA ASN A 63 -0.96 18.39 0.71
C ASN A 63 0.02 18.17 1.88
N SER A 64 -0.47 17.69 3.01
CA SER A 64 0.30 17.51 4.23
C SER A 64 0.60 16.05 4.50
N VAL A 65 1.81 15.78 5.00
CA VAL A 65 2.23 14.52 5.59
C VAL A 65 2.77 14.78 6.99
N PHE A 66 2.45 13.88 7.89
CA PHE A 66 2.91 13.90 9.28
C PHE A 66 3.10 12.47 9.79
N GLY A 67 3.70 12.30 10.93
CA GLY A 67 3.87 10.97 11.54
C GLY A 67 5.08 10.85 12.41
N CYS A 68 5.59 9.63 12.54
CA CYS A 68 6.77 9.29 13.30
C CYS A 68 7.64 8.29 12.53
N ALA A 69 8.93 8.51 12.50
CA ALA A 69 9.87 7.60 11.84
C ALA A 69 10.46 6.52 12.77
N GLY A 70 9.88 6.36 13.96
CA GLY A 70 10.36 5.42 14.97
C GLY A 70 11.07 6.08 16.15
N CYS A 71 11.63 7.27 15.98
CA CYS A 71 12.15 8.14 17.04
C CYS A 71 11.59 9.54 16.89
N ASN A 72 11.89 10.21 15.77
CA ASN A 72 11.49 11.57 15.53
C ASN A 72 10.14 11.69 14.81
N SER A 73 9.42 12.77 15.12
CA SER A 73 8.22 13.15 14.38
C SER A 73 8.59 13.61 12.99
N ILE A 74 7.75 13.27 12.01
CA ILE A 74 7.85 13.70 10.61
C ILE A 74 6.77 14.74 10.33
N ASN A 75 7.10 15.76 9.56
CA ASN A 75 6.13 16.65 8.91
C ASN A 75 6.66 17.09 7.55
N GLY A 76 5.77 17.47 6.66
CA GLY A 76 6.16 17.95 5.36
C GLY A 76 5.01 18.05 4.37
N ILE A 77 5.37 18.11 3.09
CA ILE A 77 4.43 18.20 1.98
C ILE A 77 4.35 16.85 1.28
N ALA A 78 3.14 16.33 1.11
CA ALA A 78 2.84 15.18 0.25
C ALA A 78 1.85 15.60 -0.84
N ARG A 79 2.27 15.56 -2.09
CA ARG A 79 1.40 15.82 -3.24
C ARG A 79 0.94 14.52 -3.84
N VAL A 80 -0.36 14.25 -3.70
CA VAL A 80 -1.01 13.03 -4.14
C VAL A 80 -1.84 13.30 -5.38
N ASN A 81 -1.68 12.47 -6.43
CA ASN A 81 -2.58 12.41 -7.56
C ASN A 81 -3.29 11.06 -7.54
N ALA A 82 -4.53 11.04 -7.06
CA ALA A 82 -5.30 9.81 -6.90
C ALA A 82 -5.62 9.12 -8.24
N ALA A 83 -5.88 9.90 -9.30
CA ALA A 83 -6.19 9.34 -10.62
C ALA A 83 -5.02 8.58 -11.24
N LYS A 84 -3.78 9.03 -10.97
CA LYS A 84 -2.55 8.40 -11.46
C LYS A 84 -1.88 7.52 -10.43
N GLN A 85 -2.36 7.52 -9.20
CA GLN A 85 -1.73 6.88 -8.04
C GLN A 85 -0.25 7.26 -7.89
N THR A 86 0.04 8.53 -8.08
CA THR A 86 1.38 9.10 -7.87
C THR A 86 1.43 9.95 -6.61
N ILE A 87 2.58 9.96 -5.97
CA ILE A 87 2.85 10.76 -4.77
C ILE A 87 4.28 11.28 -4.80
N SER A 88 4.48 12.49 -4.30
CA SER A 88 5.81 13.05 -4.08
C SER A 88 5.88 13.73 -2.73
N PHE A 89 7.00 13.55 -2.06
CA PHE A 89 7.31 14.19 -0.79
C PHE A 89 8.28 15.36 -1.00
N LYS A 90 8.04 16.45 -0.29
CA LYS A 90 8.92 17.64 -0.29
C LYS A 90 8.99 18.22 1.11
N GLU A 91 10.09 18.89 1.39
CA GLU A 91 10.29 19.64 2.63
C GLU A 91 10.01 18.77 3.88
N ILE A 92 10.47 17.52 3.85
CA ILE A 92 10.33 16.62 4.99
C ILE A 92 11.23 17.12 6.11
N GLY A 93 10.60 17.55 7.20
CA GLY A 93 11.26 17.93 8.44
C GLY A 93 11.07 16.88 9.51
N THR A 94 12.01 16.84 10.46
CA THR A 94 11.94 15.97 11.63
C THR A 94 12.33 16.74 12.88
N THR A 95 11.84 16.29 14.04
CA THR A 95 12.45 16.66 15.33
C THR A 95 13.87 16.10 15.41
N LEU A 96 14.65 16.51 16.41
CA LEU A 96 16.07 16.15 16.56
C LEU A 96 16.31 15.46 17.92
N MET A 97 15.53 14.45 18.22
CA MET A 97 15.78 13.58 19.38
C MET A 97 16.86 12.56 19.04
N LEU A 98 17.63 12.15 20.03
CA LEU A 98 18.57 11.04 19.95
C LEU A 98 17.97 9.85 20.69
N CYS A 99 17.63 8.81 19.95
CA CYS A 99 17.13 7.56 20.49
C CYS A 99 18.21 6.48 20.42
N ALA A 100 18.03 5.42 21.18
CA ALA A 100 18.98 4.30 21.21
C ALA A 100 19.12 3.60 19.84
N HIS A 101 18.03 3.58 19.06
CA HIS A 101 17.96 2.95 17.74
C HIS A 101 17.44 3.97 16.74
N MET A 102 18.25 4.30 15.75
CA MET A 102 17.95 5.29 14.70
C MET A 102 17.94 4.68 13.28
N GLU A 103 18.20 3.38 13.16
CA GLU A 103 18.39 2.73 11.88
C GLU A 103 17.12 2.74 11.03
N TYR A 104 15.98 2.47 11.62
CA TYR A 104 14.69 2.51 10.91
C TYR A 104 14.30 3.92 10.51
N GLU A 105 14.56 4.91 11.35
CA GLU A 105 14.30 6.31 11.01
C GLU A 105 15.07 6.73 9.77
N GLN A 106 16.37 6.45 9.72
CA GLN A 106 17.20 6.76 8.57
C GLN A 106 16.71 6.07 7.30
N GLN A 107 16.34 4.78 7.40
CA GLN A 107 15.81 4.02 6.27
C GLN A 107 14.46 4.56 5.79
N ILE A 108 13.55 4.91 6.69
CA ILE A 108 12.24 5.48 6.38
C ILE A 108 12.40 6.83 5.68
N LEU A 109 13.21 7.72 6.22
CA LEU A 109 13.45 9.04 5.61
C LEU A 109 14.07 8.92 4.22
N GLN A 110 15.06 8.04 4.04
CA GLN A 110 15.66 7.75 2.75
C GLN A 110 14.65 7.15 1.76
N ALA A 111 13.77 6.26 2.24
CA ALA A 111 12.71 5.67 1.42
C ALA A 111 11.76 6.74 0.88
N LEU A 112 11.34 7.71 1.72
CA LEU A 112 10.44 8.81 1.33
C LEU A 112 11.00 9.64 0.18
N GLU A 113 12.32 9.88 0.13
CA GLU A 113 12.97 10.61 -0.97
C GLU A 113 12.82 9.90 -2.33
N SER A 114 12.75 8.58 -2.30
CA SER A 114 12.71 7.72 -3.50
C SER A 114 11.30 7.45 -4.00
N VAL A 115 10.28 7.70 -3.20
CA VAL A 115 8.88 7.39 -3.53
C VAL A 115 8.36 8.26 -4.67
N LYS A 116 7.67 7.63 -5.64
CA LYS A 116 7.04 8.28 -6.81
C LYS A 116 5.58 7.88 -7.00
N ALA A 117 5.17 6.74 -6.48
CA ALA A 117 3.82 6.21 -6.68
C ALA A 117 3.36 5.40 -5.47
N TYR A 118 2.11 4.99 -5.48
CA TYR A 118 1.56 4.08 -4.48
C TYR A 118 0.56 3.13 -5.12
N LYS A 119 0.35 2.00 -4.50
CA LYS A 119 -0.59 0.98 -4.97
C LYS A 119 -1.18 0.20 -3.80
N SER A 120 -2.39 -0.32 -3.98
CA SER A 120 -2.97 -1.28 -3.04
C SER A 120 -2.10 -2.56 -2.99
N ALA A 121 -1.89 -3.07 -1.79
CA ALA A 121 -1.25 -4.37 -1.55
C ALA A 121 -2.24 -5.37 -0.92
N GLY A 122 -3.55 -5.07 -0.98
CA GLY A 122 -4.62 -5.88 -0.39
C GLY A 122 -4.72 -5.73 1.13
N GLU A 123 -5.83 -6.19 1.71
CA GLU A 123 -6.03 -6.32 3.17
C GLU A 123 -5.70 -5.06 3.99
N GLY A 124 -6.09 -3.88 3.50
CA GLY A 124 -5.82 -2.61 4.17
C GLY A 124 -4.35 -2.19 4.11
N ARG A 125 -3.58 -2.73 3.17
CA ARG A 125 -2.17 -2.38 2.93
C ARG A 125 -2.00 -1.55 1.68
N VAL A 126 -1.03 -0.65 1.74
CA VAL A 126 -0.58 0.19 0.62
C VAL A 126 0.93 0.13 0.54
N GLN A 127 1.45 -0.02 -0.66
CA GLN A 127 2.88 0.13 -0.92
C GLN A 127 3.17 1.49 -1.55
N LEU A 128 4.08 2.23 -0.93
CA LEU A 128 4.71 3.39 -1.54
C LEU A 128 5.91 2.89 -2.35
N THR A 129 5.93 3.20 -3.64
CA THR A 129 6.91 2.64 -4.59
C THR A 129 7.78 3.73 -5.20
N ASN A 130 9.00 3.35 -5.60
CA ASN A 130 9.87 4.22 -6.38
C ASN A 130 9.50 4.22 -7.87
N GLY A 131 10.27 4.95 -8.68
CA GLY A 131 10.02 5.06 -10.12
C GLY A 131 10.12 3.75 -10.91
N SER A 132 10.77 2.71 -10.38
CA SER A 132 10.84 1.37 -10.97
C SER A 132 9.76 0.41 -10.47
N GLY A 133 8.88 0.87 -9.57
CA GLY A 133 7.81 0.06 -8.98
C GLY A 133 8.23 -0.79 -7.78
N LYS A 134 9.46 -0.64 -7.28
CA LYS A 134 9.92 -1.31 -6.07
C LYS A 134 9.25 -0.70 -4.85
N ALA A 135 8.74 -1.56 -3.95
CA ALA A 135 8.19 -1.12 -2.68
C ALA A 135 9.29 -0.54 -1.78
N MET A 136 9.12 0.72 -1.40
CA MET A 136 10.01 1.43 -0.49
C MET A 136 9.48 1.39 0.94
N LEU A 137 8.17 1.58 1.11
CA LEU A 137 7.47 1.44 2.38
C LEU A 137 6.18 0.65 2.16
N THR A 138 5.82 -0.20 3.12
CA THR A 138 4.49 -0.80 3.19
C THR A 138 3.75 -0.22 4.39
N LEU A 139 2.58 0.33 4.12
CA LEU A 139 1.69 0.93 5.09
C LEU A 139 0.53 -0.02 5.38
N GLN A 140 0.05 -0.02 6.62
CA GLN A 140 -1.10 -0.78 7.09
C GLN A 140 -2.08 0.17 7.76
N THR A 141 -3.37 0.05 7.49
CA THR A 141 -4.42 0.77 8.24
C THR A 141 -4.28 0.54 9.73
N GLN A 142 -4.53 1.56 10.52
CA GLN A 142 -4.64 1.45 11.97
C GLN A 142 -5.91 0.74 12.40
#